data_07ee1d7aa9fa63b6eccfa7f40bd15a39
#
_entry.id   07ee1d7aa9fa63b6eccfa7f40bd15a39
#
_cell.length_a   1.000
_cell.length_b   1.000
_cell.length_c   1.000
_cell.angle_alpha   90.00
_cell.angle_beta   90.00
_cell.angle_gamma   90.00
#
_symmetry.space_group_name_H-M   'P 1'
#
loop_
_entity.id
_entity.type
_entity.pdbx_description
1 polymer ?
#
loop_
_entity_poly.entity_id
_entity_poly.type
_entity_poly.pdbx_seq_one_letter_code
_entity_poly.pdbx_strand_id
1 'polypeptide(L)'
;MAYQLNINWPEFLEKYWQKQPVVLKNAFPDFVDPITPDELAGLAMEPEVDSRLVSLANGKWQASNGPFEHFDGLGETGWSLLAQAVNHWHMPAAELVRPFRVLPDWRLDDLMISFSVPGGGVGPHIDQYDVFIIQGMGSRRWRVGDKLPMRQFCPHPALLHVDPFPPIIDEDLQPGDILYIPPGFPHDGITHETALNYSVGFRGPNGRDLISSFADYVLENDLGGEHYSDPDLTCREHPGRVEEYELERLRTMMIDMIRQPEDFKQWFGSFVTTPRHELDIAPAEPAYEEEEVVDALLGGEKLSRLSGLRVLHIGDSFFVHSEQLDTTDAEALDALCRYTSLGQEELGSGLQNPAFVSELTRLINQGYWYFEE
;
A
#
# COMPACT_ATOMS: atom_id res chain seq x y z
N MET A 1 -8.52 10.27 17.51
CA MET A 1 -8.96 11.61 17.04
C MET A 1 -9.23 11.48 15.54
N ALA A 2 -10.38 11.86 15.01
CA ALA A 2 -10.65 11.72 13.57
C ALA A 2 -9.96 12.86 12.80
N TYR A 3 -9.08 12.54 11.88
CA TYR A 3 -8.44 13.51 10.98
C TYR A 3 -9.44 14.00 9.93
N GLN A 4 -9.51 15.31 9.74
CA GLN A 4 -10.33 15.92 8.71
C GLN A 4 -9.44 16.41 7.57
N LEU A 5 -9.61 15.83 6.38
CA LEU A 5 -8.84 16.17 5.18
C LEU A 5 -9.68 17.08 4.26
N ASN A 6 -9.19 18.28 4.03
CA ASN A 6 -9.84 19.29 3.19
C ASN A 6 -9.26 19.25 1.76
N ILE A 7 -9.71 18.28 0.96
CA ILE A 7 -9.40 18.17 -0.47
C ILE A 7 -10.71 18.22 -1.27
N ASN A 8 -10.76 19.04 -2.30
CA ASN A 8 -11.79 18.92 -3.33
C ASN A 8 -11.44 17.76 -4.26
N TRP A 9 -11.86 16.53 -3.89
CA TRP A 9 -11.49 15.31 -4.59
C TRP A 9 -11.84 15.31 -6.09
N PRO A 10 -13.04 15.75 -6.54
CA PRO A 10 -13.32 15.84 -7.98
C PRO A 10 -12.33 16.70 -8.74
N GLU A 11 -12.02 17.88 -8.23
CA GLU A 11 -11.04 18.78 -8.84
C GLU A 11 -9.61 18.21 -8.78
N PHE A 12 -9.25 17.59 -7.65
CA PHE A 12 -7.94 16.98 -7.47
C PHE A 12 -7.72 15.83 -8.48
N LEU A 13 -8.69 14.93 -8.63
CA LEU A 13 -8.62 13.82 -9.57
C LEU A 13 -8.59 14.30 -11.03
N GLU A 14 -9.32 15.35 -11.35
CA GLU A 14 -9.33 15.93 -12.69
C GLU A 14 -7.99 16.57 -13.05
N LYS A 15 -7.38 17.34 -12.12
CA LYS A 15 -6.23 18.19 -12.44
C LYS A 15 -4.88 17.55 -12.08
N TYR A 16 -4.79 16.82 -10.98
CA TYR A 16 -3.51 16.44 -10.36
C TYR A 16 -3.23 14.95 -10.36
N TRP A 17 -4.23 14.11 -10.10
CA TRP A 17 -4.02 12.68 -9.95
C TRP A 17 -3.35 12.06 -11.19
N GLN A 18 -2.13 11.51 -11.01
CA GLN A 18 -1.26 10.93 -12.04
C GLN A 18 -0.89 11.89 -13.20
N LYS A 19 -1.02 13.19 -13.01
CA LYS A 19 -0.78 14.23 -14.02
C LYS A 19 0.32 15.20 -13.64
N GLN A 20 0.23 15.82 -12.47
CA GLN A 20 1.18 16.83 -12.01
C GLN A 20 1.22 16.94 -10.48
N PRO A 21 2.37 17.31 -9.91
CA PRO A 21 2.49 17.52 -8.47
C PRO A 21 1.78 18.81 -8.04
N VAL A 22 1.39 18.85 -6.76
CA VAL A 22 0.74 20.04 -6.17
C VAL A 22 0.99 20.09 -4.66
N VAL A 23 1.14 21.32 -4.16
CA VAL A 23 1.11 21.61 -2.72
C VAL A 23 -0.30 22.04 -2.32
N LEU A 24 -0.87 21.35 -1.34
CA LEU A 24 -2.18 21.64 -0.75
C LEU A 24 -1.93 22.21 0.64
N LYS A 25 -2.07 23.54 0.74
CA LYS A 25 -1.83 24.24 2.02
C LYS A 25 -2.97 24.01 3.00
N ASN A 26 -2.59 23.75 4.28
CA ASN A 26 -3.53 23.52 5.38
C ASN A 26 -4.61 22.46 5.03
N ALA A 27 -4.19 21.38 4.34
CA ALA A 27 -5.08 20.31 3.93
C ALA A 27 -5.59 19.49 5.14
N PHE A 28 -4.78 19.40 6.21
CA PHE A 28 -5.20 18.96 7.52
C PHE A 28 -5.20 20.14 8.50
N PRO A 29 -6.34 20.81 8.72
CA PRO A 29 -6.43 21.87 9.71
C PRO A 29 -6.11 21.37 11.10
N ASP A 30 -5.39 22.17 11.88
CA ASP A 30 -5.02 21.84 13.28
C ASP A 30 -4.37 20.45 13.42
N PHE A 31 -3.47 20.12 12.49
CA PHE A 31 -2.80 18.83 12.44
C PHE A 31 -2.04 18.55 13.74
N VAL A 32 -2.27 17.36 14.28
CA VAL A 32 -1.54 16.83 15.45
C VAL A 32 -0.88 15.54 15.02
N ASP A 33 0.40 15.39 15.32
CA ASP A 33 1.15 14.18 15.00
C ASP A 33 0.53 12.97 15.75
N PRO A 34 0.20 11.89 15.05
CA PRO A 34 -0.34 10.68 15.69
C PRO A 34 0.71 9.88 16.47
N ILE A 35 1.97 10.12 16.21
CA ILE A 35 3.11 9.39 16.78
C ILE A 35 4.21 10.36 17.17
N THR A 36 4.90 10.06 18.25
CA THR A 36 6.08 10.80 18.68
C THR A 36 7.35 10.25 18.03
N PRO A 37 8.45 11.02 17.98
CA PRO A 37 9.74 10.50 17.52
C PRO A 37 10.24 9.29 18.30
N ASP A 38 9.99 9.23 19.61
CA ASP A 38 10.42 8.11 20.46
C ASP A 38 9.62 6.83 20.15
N GLU A 39 8.31 6.94 19.92
CA GLU A 39 7.49 5.79 19.48
C GLU A 39 7.92 5.30 18.09
N LEU A 40 8.21 6.20 17.15
CA LEU A 40 8.74 5.82 15.84
C LEU A 40 10.10 5.12 15.96
N ALA A 41 10.98 5.60 16.83
CA ALA A 41 12.26 4.95 17.12
C ALA A 41 12.04 3.56 17.74
N GLY A 42 11.08 3.41 18.64
CA GLY A 42 10.68 2.12 19.21
C GLY A 42 10.24 1.14 18.14
N LEU A 43 9.35 1.54 17.22
CA LEU A 43 8.94 0.71 16.09
C LEU A 43 10.12 0.31 15.19
N ALA A 44 11.09 1.18 14.97
CA ALA A 44 12.26 0.86 14.16
C ALA A 44 13.23 -0.12 14.84
N MET A 45 13.02 -0.47 16.11
CA MET A 45 13.75 -1.50 16.84
C MET A 45 13.10 -2.89 16.74
N GLU A 46 11.85 -2.95 16.27
CA GLU A 46 11.12 -4.21 16.11
C GLU A 46 11.51 -4.91 14.80
N PRO A 47 11.76 -6.23 14.82
CA PRO A 47 12.22 -6.99 13.65
C PRO A 47 11.17 -7.10 12.54
N GLU A 48 9.89 -6.96 12.86
CA GLU A 48 8.76 -7.03 11.94
C GLU A 48 8.55 -5.70 11.19
N VAL A 49 9.14 -4.59 11.68
CA VAL A 49 8.99 -3.26 11.09
C VAL A 49 10.13 -2.98 10.11
N ASP A 50 9.79 -2.85 8.83
CA ASP A 50 10.78 -2.45 7.81
C ASP A 50 11.19 -1.00 8.05
N SER A 51 12.41 -0.80 8.53
CA SER A 51 12.95 0.50 8.88
C SER A 51 14.33 0.76 8.27
N ARG A 52 14.65 2.04 8.09
CA ARG A 52 15.91 2.48 7.48
C ARG A 52 16.42 3.77 8.10
N LEU A 53 17.71 3.81 8.38
CA LEU A 53 18.44 5.02 8.73
C LEU A 53 19.25 5.49 7.53
N VAL A 54 19.05 6.73 7.10
CA VAL A 54 19.80 7.36 6.00
C VAL A 54 20.54 8.56 6.53
N SER A 55 21.80 8.71 6.18
CA SER A 55 22.61 9.87 6.58
C SER A 55 23.51 10.39 5.48
N LEU A 56 23.80 11.70 5.54
CA LEU A 56 24.76 12.38 4.68
C LEU A 56 25.86 12.98 5.57
N ALA A 57 26.98 12.29 5.68
CA ALA A 57 28.12 12.73 6.49
C ALA A 57 29.35 12.97 5.60
N ASN A 58 29.96 14.16 5.69
CA ASN A 58 31.15 14.55 4.91
C ASN A 58 30.95 14.33 3.39
N GLY A 59 29.78 14.61 2.86
CA GLY A 59 29.42 14.44 1.45
C GLY A 59 29.24 12.99 0.99
N LYS A 60 29.18 12.03 1.93
CA LYS A 60 28.96 10.62 1.64
C LYS A 60 27.62 10.16 2.19
N TRP A 61 26.81 9.55 1.33
CA TRP A 61 25.59 8.90 1.72
C TRP A 61 25.85 7.56 2.38
N GLN A 62 25.13 7.29 3.44
CA GLN A 62 25.08 6.02 4.14
C GLN A 62 23.62 5.62 4.37
N ALA A 63 23.34 4.33 4.34
CA ALA A 63 22.04 3.78 4.68
C ALA A 63 22.23 2.43 5.38
N SER A 64 21.46 2.19 6.44
CA SER A 64 21.38 0.92 7.15
C SER A 64 19.93 0.56 7.38
N ASN A 65 19.60 -0.73 7.28
CA ASN A 65 18.27 -1.22 7.58
C ASN A 65 18.18 -1.66 9.05
N GLY A 66 16.98 -1.55 9.62
CA GLY A 66 16.66 -2.12 10.93
C GLY A 66 16.61 -3.66 10.93
N PRO A 67 16.24 -4.26 12.07
CA PRO A 67 15.94 -3.57 13.32
C PRO A 67 17.17 -2.92 13.95
N PHE A 68 16.98 -1.80 14.64
CA PHE A 68 18.05 -1.07 15.30
C PHE A 68 18.12 -1.44 16.78
N GLU A 69 19.31 -1.67 17.32
CA GLU A 69 19.49 -1.94 18.75
C GLU A 69 19.53 -0.66 19.59
N HIS A 70 20.03 0.45 19.02
CA HIS A 70 20.17 1.76 19.65
C HIS A 70 20.38 2.86 18.59
N PHE A 71 20.18 4.11 18.99
CA PHE A 71 20.40 5.29 18.14
C PHE A 71 21.53 6.21 18.64
N ASP A 72 22.40 5.69 19.52
CA ASP A 72 23.50 6.44 20.09
C ASP A 72 24.51 6.87 19.01
N GLY A 73 25.03 8.10 19.13
CA GLY A 73 26.10 8.60 18.29
C GLY A 73 25.68 9.13 16.91
N LEU A 74 24.39 9.21 16.60
CA LEU A 74 23.91 9.77 15.32
C LEU A 74 24.15 11.27 15.16
N GLY A 75 24.31 12.00 16.29
CA GLY A 75 24.46 13.46 16.29
C GLY A 75 23.14 14.18 16.01
N GLU A 76 23.22 15.51 15.87
CA GLU A 76 22.04 16.39 15.80
C GLU A 76 21.71 16.84 14.36
N THR A 77 22.43 16.38 13.36
CA THR A 77 22.27 16.84 11.96
C THR A 77 22.56 15.75 10.93
N GLY A 78 21.93 15.88 9.74
CA GLY A 78 22.32 15.15 8.52
C GLY A 78 21.82 13.70 8.44
N TRP A 79 20.77 13.33 9.19
CA TRP A 79 20.21 11.98 9.10
C TRP A 79 18.67 11.97 9.17
N SER A 80 18.11 10.87 8.70
CA SER A 80 16.67 10.57 8.76
C SER A 80 16.45 9.11 9.10
N LEU A 81 15.49 8.85 10.01
CA LEU A 81 14.94 7.53 10.29
C LEU A 81 13.62 7.38 9.54
N LEU A 82 13.44 6.28 8.83
CA LEU A 82 12.22 5.94 8.09
C LEU A 82 11.69 4.61 8.62
N ALA A 83 10.38 4.51 8.80
CA ALA A 83 9.69 3.26 9.06
C ALA A 83 8.56 3.10 8.05
N GLN A 84 8.49 1.95 7.40
CA GLN A 84 7.45 1.59 6.42
C GLN A 84 6.24 1.00 7.13
N ALA A 85 5.08 1.11 6.49
CA ALA A 85 3.84 0.48 6.92
C ALA A 85 3.48 0.73 8.40
N VAL A 86 3.81 1.91 8.93
CA VAL A 86 3.54 2.25 10.34
C VAL A 86 2.05 2.15 10.69
N ASN A 87 1.17 2.32 9.69
CA ASN A 87 -0.25 2.07 9.85
C ASN A 87 -0.61 0.62 10.19
N HIS A 88 0.28 -0.35 10.03
CA HIS A 88 0.04 -1.73 10.45
C HIS A 88 0.29 -1.93 11.95
N TRP A 89 1.15 -1.14 12.55
CA TRP A 89 1.70 -1.32 13.88
C TRP A 89 1.26 -0.26 14.89
N HIS A 90 0.70 0.87 14.42
CA HIS A 90 0.35 2.01 15.25
C HIS A 90 -1.03 2.54 14.91
N MET A 91 -2.04 2.18 15.70
CA MET A 91 -3.44 2.52 15.45
C MET A 91 -3.72 4.02 15.27
N PRO A 92 -3.16 4.94 16.09
CA PRO A 92 -3.34 6.38 15.85
C PRO A 92 -2.80 6.83 14.50
N ALA A 93 -1.69 6.24 14.01
CA ALA A 93 -1.15 6.54 12.68
C ALA A 93 -2.03 5.95 11.55
N ALA A 94 -2.65 4.80 11.77
CA ALA A 94 -3.60 4.21 10.84
C ALA A 94 -4.81 5.13 10.56
N GLU A 95 -5.29 5.85 11.58
CA GLU A 95 -6.38 6.82 11.43
C GLU A 95 -6.06 7.97 10.45
N LEU A 96 -4.77 8.30 10.27
CA LEU A 96 -4.34 9.31 9.30
C LEU A 96 -4.57 8.89 7.84
N VAL A 97 -4.60 7.59 7.57
CA VAL A 97 -4.83 7.04 6.23
C VAL A 97 -6.31 7.05 5.85
N ARG A 98 -7.19 6.98 6.84
CA ARG A 98 -8.65 6.83 6.66
C ARG A 98 -9.29 7.88 5.73
N PRO A 99 -8.96 9.19 5.80
CA PRO A 99 -9.52 10.22 4.91
C PRO A 99 -9.18 10.01 3.42
N PHE A 100 -8.17 9.22 3.10
CA PHE A 100 -7.77 8.91 1.72
C PHE A 100 -8.55 7.76 1.09
N ARG A 101 -9.42 7.05 1.84
CA ARG A 101 -10.25 5.94 1.34
C ARG A 101 -11.36 6.37 0.36
N VAL A 102 -11.32 7.56 -0.13
CA VAL A 102 -12.01 8.05 -1.33
C VAL A 102 -11.33 7.51 -2.60
N LEU A 103 -10.05 7.18 -2.51
CA LEU A 103 -9.29 6.50 -3.54
C LEU A 103 -9.43 4.98 -3.38
N PRO A 104 -9.24 4.18 -4.45
CA PRO A 104 -9.41 2.73 -4.37
C PRO A 104 -8.48 2.08 -3.34
N ASP A 105 -9.05 1.35 -2.38
CA ASP A 105 -8.29 0.67 -1.32
C ASP A 105 -7.22 -0.30 -1.87
N TRP A 106 -7.47 -0.94 -3.01
CA TRP A 106 -6.49 -1.83 -3.64
C TRP A 106 -5.21 -1.12 -4.14
N ARG A 107 -5.27 0.22 -4.26
CA ARG A 107 -4.13 1.07 -4.62
C ARG A 107 -3.34 1.56 -3.41
N LEU A 108 -3.96 1.59 -2.24
CA LEU A 108 -3.28 1.99 -1.00
C LEU A 108 -2.16 1.01 -0.69
N ASP A 109 -0.93 1.50 -0.62
CA ASP A 109 0.24 0.68 -0.29
C ASP A 109 0.48 0.67 1.21
N ASP A 110 0.95 1.79 1.75
CA ASP A 110 1.26 1.94 3.17
C ASP A 110 1.26 3.40 3.64
N LEU A 111 1.49 3.58 4.93
CA LEU A 111 1.91 4.84 5.54
C LEU A 111 3.36 4.71 6.00
N MET A 112 4.28 5.32 5.27
CA MET A 112 5.66 5.48 5.73
C MET A 112 5.78 6.76 6.56
N ILE A 113 6.48 6.69 7.70
CA ILE A 113 6.80 7.86 8.53
C ILE A 113 8.30 8.07 8.54
N SER A 114 8.71 9.33 8.40
CA SER A 114 10.11 9.73 8.52
C SER A 114 10.30 10.80 9.61
N PHE A 115 11.26 10.54 10.48
CA PHE A 115 11.83 11.53 11.40
C PHE A 115 13.18 12.01 10.85
N SER A 116 13.37 13.32 10.80
CA SER A 116 14.59 13.90 10.24
C SER A 116 15.10 15.03 11.14
N VAL A 117 16.41 15.09 11.33
CA VAL A 117 17.12 16.21 12.00
C VAL A 117 17.61 17.22 10.96
N PRO A 118 18.02 18.46 11.36
CA PRO A 118 18.47 19.48 10.42
C PRO A 118 19.48 18.95 9.38
N GLY A 119 19.22 19.23 8.10
CA GLY A 119 20.01 18.70 6.98
C GLY A 119 19.74 17.23 6.63
N GLY A 120 18.82 16.58 7.34
CA GLY A 120 18.36 15.23 7.03
C GLY A 120 17.49 15.18 5.78
N GLY A 121 17.48 14.01 5.15
CA GLY A 121 16.73 13.67 3.95
C GLY A 121 17.23 12.35 3.38
N VAL A 122 16.62 11.91 2.29
CA VAL A 122 17.03 10.67 1.58
C VAL A 122 17.72 10.95 0.25
N GLY A 123 17.86 12.25 -0.11
CA GLY A 123 18.43 12.72 -1.36
C GLY A 123 17.43 12.70 -2.53
N PRO A 124 17.85 13.29 -3.68
CA PRO A 124 17.00 13.42 -4.84
C PRO A 124 16.73 12.06 -5.50
N HIS A 125 15.45 11.69 -5.64
CA HIS A 125 15.03 10.40 -6.18
C HIS A 125 13.72 10.49 -6.97
N ILE A 126 13.29 9.38 -7.55
CA ILE A 126 12.04 9.24 -8.32
C ILE A 126 11.31 8.01 -7.81
N ASP A 127 10.07 8.19 -7.39
CA ASP A 127 9.14 7.10 -7.08
C ASP A 127 8.29 6.71 -8.28
N GLN A 128 7.92 5.43 -8.34
CA GLN A 128 7.05 4.88 -9.40
C GLN A 128 5.61 4.67 -8.91
N TYR A 129 5.20 5.42 -7.87
CA TYR A 129 3.88 5.38 -7.26
C TYR A 129 3.43 6.79 -6.88
N ASP A 130 2.13 6.94 -6.64
CA ASP A 130 1.55 8.20 -6.17
C ASP A 130 1.81 8.34 -4.67
N VAL A 131 2.23 9.51 -4.21
CA VAL A 131 2.47 9.75 -2.79
C VAL A 131 1.89 11.09 -2.34
N PHE A 132 1.22 11.07 -1.18
CA PHE A 132 0.81 12.25 -0.43
C PHE A 132 1.72 12.39 0.77
N ILE A 133 2.56 13.40 0.77
CA ILE A 133 3.49 13.70 1.84
C ILE A 133 2.86 14.77 2.73
N ILE A 134 2.44 14.36 3.93
CA ILE A 134 1.86 15.23 4.95
C ILE A 134 3.00 15.74 5.83
N GLN A 135 3.09 17.05 6.01
CA GLN A 135 4.02 17.62 6.96
C GLN A 135 3.43 17.53 8.37
N GLY A 136 4.15 16.90 9.28
CA GLY A 136 3.90 16.92 10.71
C GLY A 136 4.75 17.96 11.43
N MET A 137 5.26 17.61 12.60
CA MET A 137 6.14 18.46 13.41
C MET A 137 7.26 19.07 12.58
N GLY A 138 7.59 20.34 12.84
CA GLY A 138 8.66 21.07 12.16
C GLY A 138 8.30 21.49 10.74
N SER A 139 9.34 21.79 9.94
CA SER A 139 9.20 22.21 8.56
C SER A 139 10.24 21.54 7.67
N ARG A 140 9.84 21.26 6.43
CA ARG A 140 10.71 20.62 5.44
C ARG A 140 10.57 21.31 4.08
N ARG A 141 11.71 21.64 3.49
CA ARG A 141 11.75 22.15 2.13
C ARG A 141 11.69 21.02 1.15
N TRP A 142 10.70 21.09 0.26
CA TRP A 142 10.52 20.14 -0.82
C TRP A 142 10.76 20.78 -2.17
N ARG A 143 11.53 20.08 -2.99
CA ARG A 143 11.80 20.44 -4.37
C ARG A 143 11.27 19.31 -5.25
N VAL A 144 10.45 19.62 -6.22
CA VAL A 144 9.94 18.68 -7.22
C VAL A 144 10.32 19.18 -8.60
N GLY A 145 10.96 18.35 -9.41
CA GLY A 145 11.29 18.66 -10.80
C GLY A 145 10.22 18.18 -11.77
N ASP A 146 10.34 18.57 -13.04
CA ASP A 146 9.47 18.07 -14.09
C ASP A 146 9.81 16.62 -14.49
N LYS A 147 8.83 15.89 -15.02
CA LYS A 147 8.97 14.51 -15.46
C LYS A 147 9.73 14.44 -16.79
N LEU A 148 11.04 14.43 -16.68
CA LEU A 148 11.97 14.35 -17.82
C LEU A 148 12.87 13.11 -17.68
N PRO A 149 13.44 12.58 -18.79
CA PRO A 149 14.45 11.55 -18.71
C PRO A 149 15.66 12.04 -17.90
N MET A 150 16.00 11.31 -16.84
CA MET A 150 17.09 11.65 -15.95
C MET A 150 18.03 10.45 -15.76
N ARG A 151 19.31 10.74 -15.56
CA ARG A 151 20.27 9.73 -15.16
C ARG A 151 20.02 9.35 -13.71
N GLN A 152 19.93 8.04 -13.45
CA GLN A 152 19.89 7.49 -12.11
C GLN A 152 21.26 6.90 -11.74
N PHE A 153 21.62 7.01 -10.48
CA PHE A 153 22.88 6.45 -9.94
C PHE A 153 22.71 6.06 -8.48
N CYS A 154 23.53 5.11 -8.02
CA CYS A 154 23.50 4.62 -6.64
C CYS A 154 24.66 5.24 -5.85
N PRO A 155 24.45 6.30 -5.04
CA PRO A 155 25.46 6.83 -4.14
C PRO A 155 25.77 5.86 -2.98
N HIS A 156 24.82 4.98 -2.68
CA HIS A 156 24.92 3.84 -1.77
C HIS A 156 24.08 2.68 -2.35
N PRO A 157 24.41 1.41 -2.11
CA PRO A 157 23.66 0.26 -2.65
C PRO A 157 22.16 0.27 -2.33
N ALA A 158 21.76 0.86 -1.21
CA ALA A 158 20.38 0.99 -0.79
C ALA A 158 19.70 2.31 -1.23
N LEU A 159 20.37 3.19 -1.98
CA LEU A 159 19.83 4.48 -2.40
C LEU A 159 19.96 4.65 -3.92
N LEU A 160 18.87 4.99 -4.58
CA LEU A 160 18.84 5.29 -6.00
C LEU A 160 18.50 6.78 -6.18
N HIS A 161 19.52 7.55 -6.54
CA HIS A 161 19.39 8.99 -6.74
C HIS A 161 19.30 9.37 -8.21
N VAL A 162 18.88 10.60 -8.45
CA VAL A 162 18.89 11.25 -9.76
C VAL A 162 19.86 12.45 -9.77
N ASP A 163 20.28 12.85 -10.97
CA ASP A 163 21.05 14.07 -11.13
C ASP A 163 20.24 15.31 -10.64
N PRO A 164 20.89 16.40 -10.22
CA PRO A 164 20.22 17.64 -9.85
C PRO A 164 19.27 18.14 -10.93
N PHE A 165 18.11 18.66 -10.54
CA PHE A 165 17.05 19.11 -11.44
C PHE A 165 16.58 20.53 -11.11
N PRO A 166 16.12 21.30 -12.13
CA PRO A 166 15.42 22.56 -11.90
C PRO A 166 14.03 22.26 -11.29
N PRO A 167 13.68 22.86 -10.16
CA PRO A 167 12.39 22.61 -9.53
C PRO A 167 11.25 23.36 -10.25
N ILE A 168 10.10 22.69 -10.37
CA ILE A 168 8.80 23.30 -10.70
C ILE A 168 8.00 23.60 -9.43
N ILE A 169 8.31 22.91 -8.31
CA ILE A 169 7.88 23.25 -6.95
C ILE A 169 9.15 23.39 -6.11
N ASP A 170 9.25 24.45 -5.32
CA ASP A 170 10.33 24.68 -4.35
C ASP A 170 9.73 25.45 -3.17
N GLU A 171 9.22 24.70 -2.18
CA GLU A 171 8.46 25.25 -1.06
C GLU A 171 8.79 24.60 0.27
N ASP A 172 8.67 25.38 1.35
CA ASP A 172 8.67 24.90 2.71
C ASP A 172 7.25 24.50 3.12
N LEU A 173 7.07 23.24 3.51
CA LEU A 173 5.81 22.75 4.06
C LEU A 173 5.76 22.99 5.57
N GLN A 174 4.56 23.33 6.05
CA GLN A 174 4.22 23.54 7.45
C GLN A 174 3.28 22.41 7.93
N PRO A 175 3.16 22.16 9.25
CA PRO A 175 2.26 21.14 9.77
C PRO A 175 0.84 21.25 9.18
N GLY A 176 0.34 20.11 8.65
CA GLY A 176 -0.95 20.03 7.98
C GLY A 176 -0.94 20.35 6.47
N ASP A 177 0.18 20.84 5.91
CA ASP A 177 0.35 20.92 4.46
C ASP A 177 0.55 19.53 3.85
N ILE A 178 0.10 19.34 2.62
CA ILE A 178 0.34 18.13 1.83
C ILE A 178 1.06 18.48 0.53
N LEU A 179 2.10 17.73 0.21
CA LEU A 179 2.67 17.66 -1.13
C LEU A 179 2.24 16.36 -1.79
N TYR A 180 1.51 16.45 -2.88
CA TYR A 180 1.22 15.30 -3.73
C TYR A 180 2.21 15.22 -4.88
N ILE A 181 2.79 14.04 -5.08
CA ILE A 181 3.73 13.76 -6.17
C ILE A 181 3.24 12.53 -6.94
N PRO A 182 2.93 12.67 -8.25
CA PRO A 182 2.63 11.53 -9.11
C PRO A 182 3.88 10.70 -9.44
N PRO A 183 3.73 9.46 -9.93
CA PRO A 183 4.87 8.63 -10.31
C PRO A 183 5.74 9.26 -11.40
N GLY A 184 7.05 9.15 -11.23
CA GLY A 184 8.05 9.56 -12.22
C GLY A 184 8.51 11.01 -12.10
N PHE A 185 8.05 11.78 -11.12
CA PHE A 185 8.56 13.12 -10.85
C PHE A 185 9.75 13.09 -9.88
N PRO A 186 10.91 13.66 -10.24
CA PRO A 186 12.05 13.73 -9.34
C PRO A 186 11.75 14.68 -8.18
N HIS A 187 12.15 14.29 -6.98
CA HIS A 187 11.93 15.13 -5.80
C HIS A 187 13.03 14.95 -4.77
N ASP A 188 13.15 15.96 -3.92
CA ASP A 188 14.15 16.03 -2.85
C ASP A 188 13.59 16.83 -1.69
N GLY A 189 13.67 16.27 -0.49
CA GLY A 189 13.21 16.90 0.73
C GLY A 189 14.35 17.05 1.72
N ILE A 190 14.63 18.29 2.14
CA ILE A 190 15.64 18.60 3.14
C ILE A 190 15.00 19.36 4.29
N THR A 191 15.19 18.87 5.50
CA THR A 191 14.64 19.55 6.67
C THR A 191 15.60 20.61 7.22
N HIS A 192 15.05 21.74 7.66
CA HIS A 192 15.80 22.83 8.27
C HIS A 192 15.85 22.72 9.81
N GLU A 193 14.89 22.06 10.38
CA GLU A 193 14.73 21.76 11.78
C GLU A 193 14.30 20.31 11.99
N THR A 194 14.20 19.84 13.22
CA THR A 194 13.70 18.49 13.48
C THR A 194 12.25 18.38 13.00
N ALA A 195 11.95 17.36 12.18
CA ALA A 195 10.67 17.23 11.51
C ALA A 195 10.16 15.79 11.42
N LEU A 196 8.84 15.63 11.44
CA LEU A 196 8.10 14.41 11.09
C LEU A 196 7.38 14.61 9.75
N ASN A 197 7.42 13.60 8.89
CA ASN A 197 6.65 13.55 7.66
C ASN A 197 5.96 12.19 7.53
N TYR A 198 4.76 12.22 6.96
CA TYR A 198 3.88 11.08 6.77
C TYR A 198 3.60 10.91 5.29
N SER A 199 4.05 9.81 4.71
CA SER A 199 3.90 9.52 3.28
C SER A 199 2.87 8.43 3.08
N VAL A 200 1.67 8.80 2.57
CA VAL A 200 0.62 7.86 2.19
C VAL A 200 0.84 7.46 0.74
N GLY A 201 1.24 6.22 0.51
CA GLY A 201 1.58 5.67 -0.79
C GLY A 201 0.39 5.00 -1.50
N PHE A 202 0.23 5.27 -2.81
CA PHE A 202 -0.75 4.61 -3.66
C PHE A 202 -0.06 3.97 -4.85
N ARG A 203 -0.03 2.65 -4.89
CA ARG A 203 0.71 1.88 -5.90
C ARG A 203 -0.23 1.11 -6.82
N GLY A 204 0.11 1.09 -8.10
CA GLY A 204 -0.46 0.16 -9.08
C GLY A 204 0.60 -0.83 -9.54
N PRO A 205 0.24 -2.07 -9.89
CA PRO A 205 1.17 -3.03 -10.46
C PRO A 205 1.64 -2.57 -11.84
N ASN A 206 2.87 -2.90 -12.18
CA ASN A 206 3.34 -2.77 -13.56
C ASN A 206 3.10 -4.07 -14.35
N GLY A 207 3.21 -4.01 -15.68
CA GLY A 207 2.95 -5.18 -16.54
C GLY A 207 3.85 -6.39 -16.24
N ARG A 208 5.06 -6.19 -15.71
CA ARG A 208 5.95 -7.28 -15.32
C ARG A 208 5.45 -7.99 -14.07
N ASP A 209 5.00 -7.21 -13.07
CA ASP A 209 4.42 -7.75 -11.83
C ASP A 209 3.18 -8.59 -12.15
N LEU A 210 2.30 -8.07 -13.04
CA LEU A 210 1.08 -8.77 -13.46
C LEU A 210 1.39 -10.08 -14.18
N ILE A 211 2.32 -10.07 -15.16
CA ILE A 211 2.66 -11.28 -15.94
C ILE A 211 3.33 -12.32 -15.01
N SER A 212 4.25 -11.91 -14.15
CA SER A 212 4.94 -12.83 -13.24
C SER A 212 3.96 -13.51 -12.31
N SER A 213 3.13 -12.74 -11.60
CA SER A 213 2.15 -13.28 -10.66
C SER A 213 1.07 -14.12 -11.34
N PHE A 214 0.62 -13.73 -12.55
CA PHE A 214 -0.35 -14.53 -13.28
C PHE A 214 0.24 -15.85 -13.77
N ALA A 215 1.53 -15.87 -14.16
CA ALA A 215 2.21 -17.10 -14.53
C ALA A 215 2.32 -18.08 -13.35
N ASP A 216 2.64 -17.57 -12.15
CA ASP A 216 2.65 -18.39 -10.92
C ASP A 216 1.26 -18.98 -10.65
N TYR A 217 0.20 -18.18 -10.74
CA TYR A 217 -1.18 -18.63 -10.60
C TYR A 217 -1.57 -19.73 -11.60
N VAL A 218 -1.18 -19.58 -12.88
CA VAL A 218 -1.44 -20.58 -13.91
C VAL A 218 -0.77 -21.92 -13.57
N LEU A 219 0.47 -21.88 -13.07
CA LEU A 219 1.22 -23.07 -12.68
C LEU A 219 0.65 -23.75 -11.42
N GLU A 220 0.28 -22.97 -10.42
CA GLU A 220 -0.28 -23.49 -9.17
C GLU A 220 -1.66 -24.14 -9.35
N ASN A 221 -2.45 -23.65 -10.32
CA ASN A 221 -3.79 -24.17 -10.60
C ASN A 221 -3.85 -25.15 -11.79
N ASP A 222 -2.69 -25.59 -12.32
CA ASP A 222 -2.57 -26.50 -13.46
C ASP A 222 -3.40 -26.06 -14.70
N LEU A 223 -3.40 -24.75 -14.96
CA LEU A 223 -4.14 -24.18 -16.09
C LEU A 223 -3.28 -24.22 -17.39
N GLY A 224 -3.96 -24.11 -18.54
CA GLY A 224 -3.28 -23.98 -19.84
C GLY A 224 -2.54 -25.23 -20.29
N GLY A 225 -2.93 -26.43 -19.83
CA GLY A 225 -2.30 -27.70 -20.18
C GLY A 225 -2.52 -28.17 -21.64
N GLU A 226 -3.31 -27.45 -22.43
CA GLU A 226 -3.53 -27.78 -23.84
C GLU A 226 -2.29 -27.50 -24.69
N HIS A 227 -1.95 -28.48 -25.52
CA HIS A 227 -0.84 -28.34 -26.47
C HIS A 227 -1.24 -27.57 -27.72
N TYR A 228 -0.27 -26.85 -28.30
CA TYR A 228 -0.41 -26.28 -29.62
C TYR A 228 -0.87 -27.34 -30.62
N SER A 229 -1.83 -26.98 -31.48
CA SER A 229 -2.41 -27.88 -32.51
C SER A 229 -2.54 -27.16 -33.85
N ASP A 230 -2.13 -27.83 -34.92
CA ASP A 230 -2.15 -27.34 -36.29
C ASP A 230 -2.59 -28.43 -37.28
N PRO A 231 -3.83 -28.99 -37.16
CA PRO A 231 -4.32 -30.09 -37.99
C PRO A 231 -4.40 -29.75 -39.51
N ASP A 232 -4.32 -28.49 -39.85
CA ASP A 232 -4.33 -27.91 -41.18
C ASP A 232 -2.92 -27.60 -41.75
N LEU A 233 -1.86 -28.12 -41.06
CA LEU A 233 -0.48 -27.93 -41.49
C LEU A 233 -0.25 -28.47 -42.90
N THR A 234 0.43 -27.69 -43.75
CA THR A 234 0.83 -28.07 -45.10
C THR A 234 2.34 -28.23 -45.23
N CYS A 235 2.79 -28.95 -46.28
CA CYS A 235 4.22 -29.10 -46.54
C CYS A 235 4.90 -27.76 -46.80
N ARG A 236 6.14 -27.61 -46.33
CA ARG A 236 6.93 -26.38 -46.44
C ARG A 236 8.19 -26.56 -47.24
N GLU A 237 8.53 -25.54 -48.03
CA GLU A 237 9.85 -25.47 -48.70
C GLU A 237 10.96 -25.09 -47.70
N HIS A 238 10.63 -24.31 -46.67
CA HIS A 238 11.57 -23.82 -45.68
C HIS A 238 11.18 -24.28 -44.25
N PRO A 239 11.55 -25.50 -43.84
CA PRO A 239 11.11 -26.08 -42.57
C PRO A 239 11.64 -25.31 -41.30
N GLY A 240 12.70 -24.55 -41.46
CA GLY A 240 13.25 -23.70 -40.39
C GLY A 240 12.56 -22.33 -40.23
N ARG A 241 11.52 -22.04 -41.04
CA ARG A 241 10.78 -20.78 -40.94
C ARG A 241 9.54 -20.98 -40.08
N VAL A 242 9.35 -20.10 -39.08
CA VAL A 242 8.10 -19.98 -38.32
C VAL A 242 7.22 -18.97 -39.04
N GLU A 243 6.00 -19.35 -39.40
CA GLU A 243 5.07 -18.49 -40.12
C GLU A 243 4.28 -17.59 -39.13
N GLU A 244 3.79 -16.44 -39.62
CA GLU A 244 3.07 -15.46 -38.81
C GLU A 244 1.79 -16.06 -38.19
N TYR A 245 1.09 -16.94 -38.88
CA TYR A 245 -0.11 -17.58 -38.35
C TYR A 245 0.20 -18.52 -37.15
N GLU A 246 1.40 -19.12 -37.11
CA GLU A 246 1.84 -19.96 -35.99
C GLU A 246 2.12 -19.10 -34.76
N LEU A 247 2.78 -17.95 -34.96
CA LEU A 247 2.99 -16.98 -33.90
C LEU A 247 1.66 -16.44 -33.37
N GLU A 248 0.69 -16.18 -34.27
CA GLU A 248 -0.62 -15.70 -33.85
C GLU A 248 -1.41 -16.74 -33.06
N ARG A 249 -1.34 -18.03 -33.44
CA ARG A 249 -1.93 -19.13 -32.65
C ARG A 249 -1.33 -19.20 -31.26
N LEU A 250 0.01 -19.15 -31.12
CA LEU A 250 0.68 -19.15 -29.81
C LEU A 250 0.31 -17.93 -28.99
N ARG A 251 0.25 -16.75 -29.61
CA ARG A 251 -0.21 -15.52 -28.96
C ARG A 251 -1.64 -15.66 -28.46
N THR A 252 -2.52 -16.23 -29.28
CA THR A 252 -3.93 -16.46 -28.93
C THR A 252 -4.04 -17.41 -27.74
N MET A 253 -3.28 -18.51 -27.71
CA MET A 253 -3.27 -19.43 -26.56
C MET A 253 -2.92 -18.72 -25.25
N MET A 254 -1.92 -17.84 -25.25
CA MET A 254 -1.55 -17.06 -24.07
C MET A 254 -2.64 -16.04 -23.69
N ILE A 255 -3.20 -15.36 -24.68
CA ILE A 255 -4.24 -14.34 -24.45
C ILE A 255 -5.53 -14.99 -23.91
N ASP A 256 -5.89 -16.17 -24.40
CA ASP A 256 -7.12 -16.85 -23.99
C ASP A 256 -7.08 -17.29 -22.52
N MET A 257 -5.91 -17.61 -21.97
CA MET A 257 -5.76 -17.81 -20.51
C MET A 257 -6.11 -16.54 -19.71
N ILE A 258 -5.58 -15.39 -20.15
CA ILE A 258 -5.87 -14.10 -19.48
C ILE A 258 -7.34 -13.68 -19.66
N ARG A 259 -7.98 -14.10 -20.74
CA ARG A 259 -9.39 -13.77 -21.05
C ARG A 259 -10.41 -14.60 -20.27
N GLN A 260 -10.01 -15.65 -19.56
CA GLN A 260 -10.94 -16.40 -18.71
C GLN A 260 -11.38 -15.50 -17.55
N PRO A 261 -12.65 -15.09 -17.50
CA PRO A 261 -13.05 -14.02 -16.57
C PRO A 261 -13.00 -14.45 -15.11
N GLU A 262 -13.31 -15.71 -14.80
CA GLU A 262 -13.32 -16.21 -13.41
C GLU A 262 -11.90 -16.43 -12.91
N ASP A 263 -11.02 -17.08 -13.67
CA ASP A 263 -9.63 -17.29 -13.30
C ASP A 263 -8.90 -15.96 -13.12
N PHE A 264 -9.13 -15.01 -14.05
CA PHE A 264 -8.53 -13.68 -13.96
C PHE A 264 -9.02 -12.91 -12.73
N LYS A 265 -10.30 -13.00 -12.41
CA LYS A 265 -10.91 -12.36 -11.24
C LYS A 265 -10.36 -12.95 -9.95
N GLN A 266 -10.30 -14.27 -9.85
CA GLN A 266 -9.77 -14.98 -8.69
C GLN A 266 -8.29 -14.65 -8.47
N TRP A 267 -7.48 -14.78 -9.52
CA TRP A 267 -6.07 -14.38 -9.47
C TRP A 267 -5.90 -12.93 -9.02
N PHE A 268 -6.59 -12.00 -9.67
CA PHE A 268 -6.42 -10.58 -9.38
C PHE A 268 -6.87 -10.22 -7.96
N GLY A 269 -7.97 -10.79 -7.48
CA GLY A 269 -8.45 -10.61 -6.11
C GLY A 269 -7.43 -11.08 -5.08
N SER A 270 -6.87 -12.25 -5.25
CA SER A 270 -5.80 -12.79 -4.39
C SER A 270 -4.54 -11.94 -4.47
N PHE A 271 -4.11 -11.57 -5.68
CA PHE A 271 -2.91 -10.75 -5.92
C PHE A 271 -2.98 -9.38 -5.22
N VAL A 272 -4.10 -8.67 -5.32
CA VAL A 272 -4.20 -7.31 -4.75
C VAL A 272 -4.49 -7.30 -3.25
N THR A 273 -4.97 -8.42 -2.68
CA THR A 273 -5.20 -8.55 -1.24
C THR A 273 -4.03 -9.19 -0.51
N THR A 274 -3.04 -9.72 -1.21
CA THR A 274 -1.77 -10.17 -0.62
C THR A 274 -1.03 -8.97 -0.04
N PRO A 275 -0.72 -8.94 1.26
CA PRO A 275 0.00 -7.85 1.88
C PRO A 275 1.45 -7.80 1.38
N ARG A 276 1.99 -6.59 1.27
CA ARG A 276 3.39 -6.36 0.87
C ARG A 276 4.32 -6.18 2.05
N HIS A 277 3.76 -5.77 3.15
CA HIS A 277 4.44 -5.61 4.43
C HIS A 277 3.82 -6.54 5.45
N GLU A 278 4.57 -6.90 6.47
CA GLU A 278 4.06 -7.70 7.58
C GLU A 278 2.83 -7.05 8.21
N LEU A 279 1.92 -7.89 8.69
CA LEU A 279 0.74 -7.48 9.43
C LEU A 279 0.87 -7.99 10.86
N ASP A 280 0.39 -7.23 11.82
CA ASP A 280 0.33 -7.61 13.25
C ASP A 280 -0.83 -8.60 13.51
N ILE A 281 -0.75 -9.76 12.88
CA ILE A 281 -1.80 -10.79 13.00
C ILE A 281 -1.65 -11.53 14.31
N ALA A 282 -2.61 -11.35 15.20
CA ALA A 282 -2.72 -12.07 16.46
C ALA A 282 -4.01 -12.93 16.47
N PRO A 283 -3.93 -14.24 16.22
CA PRO A 283 -5.06 -15.14 16.32
C PRO A 283 -5.71 -15.08 17.71
N ALA A 284 -7.04 -15.21 17.77
CA ALA A 284 -7.76 -15.17 19.02
C ALA A 284 -7.41 -16.39 19.91
N GLU A 285 -7.02 -16.12 21.16
CA GLU A 285 -6.76 -17.15 22.19
C GLU A 285 -7.48 -16.81 23.51
N PRO A 286 -8.50 -17.60 23.93
CA PRO A 286 -9.06 -18.76 23.22
C PRO A 286 -9.82 -18.35 21.95
N ALA A 287 -10.00 -19.28 21.02
CA ALA A 287 -10.84 -19.06 19.84
C ALA A 287 -12.32 -18.86 20.25
N TYR A 288 -12.99 -17.93 19.58
CA TYR A 288 -14.41 -17.68 19.78
C TYR A 288 -15.27 -18.74 19.12
N GLU A 289 -16.40 -19.07 19.78
CA GLU A 289 -17.49 -19.83 19.18
C GLU A 289 -18.46 -18.87 18.46
N GLU A 290 -19.20 -19.37 17.47
CA GLU A 290 -20.14 -18.56 16.66
C GLU A 290 -21.19 -17.83 17.52
N GLU A 291 -21.72 -18.50 18.57
CA GLU A 291 -22.70 -17.93 19.49
C GLU A 291 -22.11 -16.75 20.29
N GLU A 292 -20.86 -16.85 20.70
CA GLU A 292 -20.15 -15.79 21.45
C GLU A 292 -19.98 -14.53 20.58
N VAL A 293 -19.59 -14.70 19.31
CA VAL A 293 -19.44 -13.58 18.36
C VAL A 293 -20.77 -12.88 18.13
N VAL A 294 -21.86 -13.64 17.93
CA VAL A 294 -23.20 -13.08 17.72
C VAL A 294 -23.68 -12.34 18.98
N ASP A 295 -23.54 -12.95 20.15
CA ASP A 295 -23.99 -12.36 21.42
C ASP A 295 -23.23 -11.07 21.74
N ALA A 296 -21.92 -11.02 21.51
CA ALA A 296 -21.10 -9.82 21.71
C ALA A 296 -21.56 -8.67 20.79
N LEU A 297 -21.76 -8.94 19.49
CA LEU A 297 -22.22 -7.95 18.53
C LEU A 297 -23.66 -7.48 18.81
N LEU A 298 -24.55 -8.37 19.19
CA LEU A 298 -25.92 -8.01 19.61
C LEU A 298 -25.91 -7.25 20.96
N GLY A 299 -24.92 -7.50 21.80
CA GLY A 299 -24.65 -6.78 23.05
C GLY A 299 -24.13 -5.36 22.83
N GLY A 300 -23.77 -4.98 21.61
CA GLY A 300 -23.31 -3.65 21.23
C GLY A 300 -21.79 -3.51 21.15
N GLU A 301 -21.05 -4.61 21.26
CA GLU A 301 -19.61 -4.62 20.99
C GLU A 301 -19.33 -4.38 19.50
N LYS A 302 -18.14 -3.88 19.19
CA LYS A 302 -17.71 -3.61 17.82
C LYS A 302 -16.47 -4.39 17.48
N LEU A 303 -16.37 -4.74 16.22
CA LEU A 303 -15.16 -5.32 15.62
C LEU A 303 -14.36 -4.24 14.91
N SER A 304 -13.07 -4.21 15.13
CA SER A 304 -12.12 -3.46 14.33
C SER A 304 -11.40 -4.39 13.35
N ARG A 305 -11.26 -3.92 12.11
CA ARG A 305 -10.46 -4.61 11.11
C ARG A 305 -8.98 -4.38 11.37
N LEU A 306 -8.18 -5.44 11.29
CA LEU A 306 -6.73 -5.36 11.41
C LEU A 306 -6.18 -4.31 10.44
N SER A 307 -5.34 -3.43 10.96
CA SER A 307 -4.75 -2.35 10.17
C SER A 307 -3.82 -2.90 9.09
N GLY A 308 -3.89 -2.34 7.88
CA GLY A 308 -3.17 -2.86 6.72
C GLY A 308 -3.86 -4.04 6.01
N LEU A 309 -4.83 -4.70 6.63
CA LEU A 309 -5.58 -5.79 6.00
C LEU A 309 -6.42 -5.27 4.82
N ARG A 310 -6.21 -5.84 3.65
CA ARG A 310 -6.99 -5.52 2.44
C ARG A 310 -8.18 -6.46 2.32
N VAL A 311 -9.36 -5.85 2.22
CA VAL A 311 -10.64 -6.53 2.05
C VAL A 311 -11.33 -5.90 0.87
N LEU A 312 -11.56 -6.66 -0.19
CA LEU A 312 -12.02 -6.15 -1.48
C LEU A 312 -13.08 -7.06 -2.09
N HIS A 313 -13.89 -6.52 -3.00
CA HIS A 313 -14.76 -7.32 -3.84
C HIS A 313 -14.56 -6.99 -5.33
N ILE A 314 -14.73 -8.00 -6.18
CA ILE A 314 -14.71 -7.89 -7.65
C ILE A 314 -15.98 -8.55 -8.16
N GLY A 315 -16.97 -7.75 -8.57
CA GLY A 315 -18.32 -8.27 -8.80
C GLY A 315 -18.87 -8.89 -7.52
N ASP A 316 -19.28 -10.16 -7.59
CA ASP A 316 -19.85 -10.90 -6.46
C ASP A 316 -18.81 -11.74 -5.67
N SER A 317 -17.53 -11.62 -5.99
CA SER A 317 -16.45 -12.33 -5.30
C SER A 317 -15.75 -11.42 -4.32
N PHE A 318 -15.59 -11.88 -3.08
CA PHE A 318 -14.97 -11.14 -1.98
C PHE A 318 -13.62 -11.77 -1.61
N PHE A 319 -12.65 -10.95 -1.29
CA PHE A 319 -11.28 -11.37 -1.03
C PHE A 319 -10.74 -10.71 0.24
N VAL A 320 -10.08 -11.51 1.07
CA VAL A 320 -9.38 -11.08 2.28
C VAL A 320 -8.03 -11.81 2.33
N HIS A 321 -6.95 -11.07 2.51
CA HIS A 321 -5.62 -11.65 2.73
C HIS A 321 -5.28 -12.78 1.74
N SER A 322 -5.41 -12.52 0.43
CA SER A 322 -5.23 -13.47 -0.68
C SER A 322 -6.29 -14.57 -0.84
N GLU A 323 -7.20 -14.74 0.09
CA GLU A 323 -8.25 -15.77 0.05
C GLU A 323 -9.57 -15.21 -0.49
N GLN A 324 -10.27 -16.01 -1.29
CA GLN A 324 -11.67 -15.73 -1.66
C GLN A 324 -12.59 -16.26 -0.57
N LEU A 325 -13.57 -15.46 -0.14
CA LEU A 325 -14.55 -15.85 0.86
C LEU A 325 -15.68 -16.67 0.25
N ASP A 326 -16.04 -17.79 0.90
CA ASP A 326 -17.02 -18.77 0.45
C ASP A 326 -18.42 -18.55 1.04
N THR A 327 -18.90 -17.30 1.05
CA THR A 327 -20.26 -17.01 1.55
C THR A 327 -21.05 -16.19 0.54
N THR A 328 -22.37 -16.29 0.59
CA THR A 328 -23.28 -15.66 -0.38
C THR A 328 -24.01 -14.43 0.17
N ASP A 329 -23.72 -13.99 1.39
CA ASP A 329 -24.31 -12.78 1.98
C ASP A 329 -23.58 -11.53 1.49
N ALA A 330 -23.95 -11.09 0.28
CA ALA A 330 -23.28 -9.96 -0.38
C ALA A 330 -23.39 -8.65 0.41
N GLU A 331 -24.48 -8.41 1.16
CA GLU A 331 -24.66 -7.18 1.94
C GLU A 331 -23.72 -7.15 3.14
N ALA A 332 -23.64 -8.25 3.90
CA ALA A 332 -22.75 -8.37 5.05
C ALA A 332 -21.25 -8.37 4.62
N LEU A 333 -20.95 -9.02 3.49
CA LEU A 333 -19.59 -8.99 2.92
C LEU A 333 -19.18 -7.59 2.41
N ASP A 334 -20.13 -6.84 1.81
CA ASP A 334 -19.88 -5.44 1.41
C ASP A 334 -19.56 -4.59 2.65
N ALA A 335 -20.21 -4.83 3.78
CA ALA A 335 -19.91 -4.15 5.03
C ALA A 335 -18.45 -4.41 5.49
N LEU A 336 -17.93 -5.64 5.36
CA LEU A 336 -16.52 -5.95 5.65
C LEU A 336 -15.54 -5.17 4.77
N CYS A 337 -15.91 -4.93 3.51
CA CYS A 337 -15.07 -4.11 2.60
C CYS A 337 -15.14 -2.63 2.96
N ARG A 338 -16.32 -2.14 3.29
CA ARG A 338 -16.63 -0.72 3.43
C ARG A 338 -16.14 -0.12 4.73
N TYR A 339 -16.33 -0.84 5.84
CA TYR A 339 -16.08 -0.31 7.18
C TYR A 339 -14.81 -0.92 7.78
N THR A 340 -14.13 -0.12 8.57
CA THR A 340 -12.99 -0.56 9.39
C THR A 340 -13.40 -0.88 10.83
N SER A 341 -14.55 -0.38 11.27
CA SER A 341 -15.20 -0.74 12.54
C SER A 341 -16.63 -1.15 12.25
N LEU A 342 -17.07 -2.28 12.78
CA LEU A 342 -18.30 -2.97 12.46
C LEU A 342 -19.04 -3.34 13.74
N GLY A 343 -20.32 -3.06 13.80
CA GLY A 343 -21.22 -3.52 14.83
C GLY A 343 -22.47 -4.14 14.24
N GLN A 344 -23.47 -4.34 15.08
CA GLN A 344 -24.76 -4.88 14.67
C GLN A 344 -25.42 -4.05 13.54
N GLU A 345 -25.25 -2.72 13.56
CA GLU A 345 -25.86 -1.83 12.57
C GLU A 345 -25.29 -2.06 11.17
N GLU A 346 -23.96 -2.15 11.05
CA GLU A 346 -23.28 -2.34 9.77
C GLU A 346 -23.45 -3.75 9.20
N LEU A 347 -23.49 -4.77 10.06
CA LEU A 347 -23.62 -6.18 9.66
C LEU A 347 -25.07 -6.60 9.39
N GLY A 348 -26.06 -5.86 9.93
CA GLY A 348 -27.47 -6.01 9.62
C GLY A 348 -28.01 -7.44 9.74
N SER A 349 -28.63 -7.94 8.67
CA SER A 349 -29.20 -9.29 8.60
C SER A 349 -28.14 -10.39 8.50
N GLY A 350 -26.88 -10.07 8.21
CA GLY A 350 -25.77 -11.04 8.13
C GLY A 350 -25.59 -11.85 9.42
N LEU A 351 -25.86 -11.25 10.59
CA LEU A 351 -25.82 -11.94 11.88
C LEU A 351 -26.89 -13.04 12.04
N GLN A 352 -27.87 -13.12 11.13
CA GLN A 352 -28.86 -14.17 11.08
C GLN A 352 -28.53 -15.25 10.04
N ASN A 353 -27.48 -15.05 9.25
CA ASN A 353 -27.03 -15.99 8.23
C ASN A 353 -25.92 -16.90 8.80
N PRO A 354 -26.19 -18.20 9.07
CA PRO A 354 -25.20 -19.08 9.67
C PRO A 354 -23.88 -19.19 8.86
N ALA A 355 -23.97 -19.16 7.52
CA ALA A 355 -22.78 -19.26 6.68
C ALA A 355 -21.90 -18.01 6.81
N PHE A 356 -22.51 -16.82 6.92
CA PHE A 356 -21.77 -15.58 7.16
C PHE A 356 -21.19 -15.53 8.58
N VAL A 357 -21.95 -15.94 9.58
CA VAL A 357 -21.49 -15.99 10.99
C VAL A 357 -20.29 -16.91 11.13
N SER A 358 -20.36 -18.10 10.52
CA SER A 358 -19.24 -19.06 10.53
C SER A 358 -17.98 -18.45 9.88
N GLU A 359 -18.13 -17.78 8.74
CA GLU A 359 -17.03 -17.13 8.06
C GLU A 359 -16.47 -15.94 8.86
N LEU A 360 -17.33 -15.09 9.42
CA LEU A 360 -16.93 -13.98 10.29
C LEU A 360 -16.17 -14.49 11.51
N THR A 361 -16.65 -15.53 12.17
CA THR A 361 -15.99 -16.15 13.32
C THR A 361 -14.61 -16.69 12.93
N ARG A 362 -14.49 -17.34 11.77
CA ARG A 362 -13.21 -17.79 11.22
C ARG A 362 -12.22 -16.62 11.07
N LEU A 363 -12.68 -15.51 10.47
CA LEU A 363 -11.86 -14.33 10.25
C LEU A 363 -11.43 -13.66 11.57
N ILE A 364 -12.29 -13.64 12.59
CA ILE A 364 -11.97 -13.16 13.93
C ILE A 364 -10.92 -14.07 14.57
N ASN A 365 -11.10 -15.37 14.52
CA ASN A 365 -10.18 -16.35 15.10
C ASN A 365 -8.80 -16.33 14.42
N GLN A 366 -8.74 -15.94 13.15
CA GLN A 366 -7.48 -15.71 12.44
C GLN A 366 -6.81 -14.37 12.79
N GLY A 367 -7.46 -13.48 13.56
CA GLY A 367 -6.94 -12.17 13.94
C GLY A 367 -7.12 -11.10 12.87
N TYR A 368 -7.98 -11.31 11.88
CA TYR A 368 -8.25 -10.31 10.82
C TYR A 368 -9.25 -9.25 11.26
N TRP A 369 -10.13 -9.58 12.18
CA TRP A 369 -10.97 -8.68 12.95
C TRP A 369 -10.85 -9.03 14.43
N TYR A 370 -10.99 -8.04 15.28
CA TYR A 370 -10.94 -8.21 16.73
C TYR A 370 -11.95 -7.28 17.41
N PHE A 371 -12.45 -7.67 18.57
CA PHE A 371 -13.33 -6.83 19.37
C PHE A 371 -12.56 -5.64 19.95
N GLU A 372 -13.17 -4.45 19.86
CA GLU A 372 -12.61 -3.22 20.44
C GLU A 372 -12.63 -3.32 21.98
N GLU A 373 -11.54 -2.94 22.67
CA GLU A 373 -11.45 -2.88 24.13
C GLU A 373 -12.21 -1.67 24.72
#